data_b2688500a74ec5f81f0e1272afee6167
#
_entry.id   b2688500a74ec5f81f0e1272afee6167
#
_cell.length_a   1.000
_cell.length_b   1.000
_cell.length_c   1.000
_cell.angle_alpha   90.00
_cell.angle_beta   90.00
_cell.angle_gamma   90.00
#
_symmetry.space_group_name_H-M   'P 1'
#
loop_
_entity.id
_entity.type
_entity.pdbx_description
1 polymer ?
#
loop_
_entity_poly.entity_id
_entity_poly.type
_entity_poly.pdbx_seq_one_letter_code
_entity_poly.pdbx_strand_id
1 'polypeptide(L)'
;MFKTILEMLKSKTERTLLLIFGILAAVIILIVIFAVKGFIDKGRDAVSDLANNTEYEAQVEFTVTQLQEVFEISEISTASYIYNSIATAYTEDGKEARYHVYYEGTIKAGVDFSKIDIQIDDAEKVITLTLPEVEIHDIIVDSSTLDYIFSDEKYNTETGMQEAYSLCYDDLTSKIENEKQFYEMAKNNAVHSVEALIVPWVEQVDDEYVVIVK
;
A
#
# COMPACT_ATOMS: atom_id res chain seq x y z
N MET A 1 34.58 -4.53 -46.13
CA MET A 1 34.04 -3.28 -46.71
C MET A 1 33.37 -2.39 -45.65
N PHE A 2 32.62 -2.89 -44.65
CA PHE A 2 32.00 -2.08 -43.59
C PHE A 2 32.98 -1.46 -42.58
N LYS A 3 34.08 -2.15 -42.23
CA LYS A 3 35.13 -1.64 -41.31
C LYS A 3 35.91 -0.47 -41.88
N THR A 4 36.13 -0.46 -43.20
CA THR A 4 36.92 0.59 -43.89
C THR A 4 36.14 1.89 -44.02
N ILE A 5 34.81 1.84 -44.11
CA ILE A 5 33.94 3.03 -44.15
C ILE A 5 33.85 3.69 -42.77
N LEU A 6 33.87 2.91 -41.67
CA LEU A 6 33.83 3.45 -40.31
C LEU A 6 35.13 4.16 -39.90
N GLU A 7 36.28 3.78 -40.52
CA GLU A 7 37.56 4.43 -40.27
C GLU A 7 37.73 5.72 -41.06
N MET A 8 37.10 5.83 -42.24
CA MET A 8 37.14 7.05 -43.05
C MET A 8 36.26 8.20 -42.51
N LEU A 9 35.25 7.91 -41.70
CA LEU A 9 34.34 8.91 -41.13
C LEU A 9 34.87 9.62 -39.89
N LYS A 10 36.03 9.25 -39.36
CA LYS A 10 36.67 9.95 -38.25
C LYS A 10 37.63 11.03 -38.73
N SER A 11 37.11 12.17 -39.14
CA SER A 11 37.93 13.35 -39.39
C SER A 11 38.74 13.71 -38.12
N LYS A 12 39.91 14.35 -38.33
CA LYS A 12 40.78 14.79 -37.21
C LYS A 12 40.00 15.65 -36.19
N THR A 13 38.98 16.37 -36.65
CA THR A 13 38.07 17.20 -35.85
C THR A 13 37.14 16.39 -34.97
N GLU A 14 36.62 15.24 -35.41
CA GLU A 14 35.74 14.41 -34.57
C GLU A 14 36.50 13.68 -33.44
N ARG A 15 37.75 13.26 -33.69
CA ARG A 15 38.63 12.73 -32.65
C ARG A 15 38.98 13.77 -31.60
N THR A 16 39.24 15.00 -31.99
CA THR A 16 39.47 16.09 -31.03
C THR A 16 38.21 16.46 -30.27
N LEU A 17 37.03 16.43 -30.92
CA LEU A 17 35.76 16.67 -30.27
C LEU A 17 35.45 15.59 -29.23
N LEU A 18 35.63 14.32 -29.55
CA LEU A 18 35.45 13.19 -28.60
C LEU A 18 36.44 13.26 -27.44
N LEU A 19 37.68 13.66 -27.67
CA LEU A 19 38.65 13.86 -26.58
C LEU A 19 38.24 15.02 -25.67
N ILE A 20 37.75 16.13 -26.24
CA ILE A 20 37.27 17.27 -25.47
C ILE A 20 36.04 16.89 -24.62
N PHE A 21 35.07 16.17 -25.23
CA PHE A 21 33.91 15.63 -24.46
C PHE A 21 34.34 14.63 -23.38
N GLY A 22 35.28 13.76 -23.64
CA GLY A 22 35.83 12.82 -22.65
C GLY A 22 36.51 13.54 -21.49
N ILE A 23 37.31 14.57 -21.76
CA ILE A 23 37.96 15.38 -20.72
C ILE A 23 36.93 16.18 -19.94
N LEU A 24 35.91 16.76 -20.61
CA LEU A 24 34.84 17.50 -19.94
C LEU A 24 34.01 16.58 -19.01
N ALA A 25 33.68 15.39 -19.47
CA ALA A 25 33.00 14.40 -18.65
C ALA A 25 33.84 13.95 -17.42
N ALA A 26 35.15 13.74 -17.63
CA ALA A 26 36.05 13.40 -16.54
C ALA A 26 36.18 14.52 -15.48
N VAL A 27 36.22 15.78 -15.95
CA VAL A 27 36.24 16.95 -15.05
C VAL A 27 34.95 17.08 -14.26
N ILE A 28 33.79 16.86 -14.91
CA ILE A 28 32.48 16.87 -14.21
C ILE A 28 32.41 15.76 -13.15
N ILE A 29 32.86 14.56 -13.49
CA ILE A 29 32.92 13.43 -12.55
C ILE A 29 33.85 13.78 -11.34
N LEU A 30 35.00 14.37 -11.59
CA LEU A 30 35.91 14.80 -10.52
C LEU A 30 35.28 15.88 -9.64
N ILE A 31 34.57 16.85 -10.21
CA ILE A 31 33.86 17.90 -9.46
C ILE A 31 32.76 17.27 -8.57
N VAL A 32 31.98 16.32 -9.11
CA VAL A 32 30.95 15.62 -8.35
C VAL A 32 31.56 14.78 -7.21
N ILE A 33 32.65 14.06 -7.47
CA ILE A 33 33.36 13.30 -6.43
C ILE A 33 33.90 14.24 -5.32
N PHE A 34 34.45 15.40 -5.71
CA PHE A 34 34.97 16.37 -4.74
C PHE A 34 33.85 17.04 -3.94
N ALA A 35 32.70 17.34 -4.59
CA ALA A 35 31.52 17.88 -3.91
C ALA A 35 30.91 16.87 -2.93
N VAL A 36 30.80 15.60 -3.34
CA VAL A 36 30.29 14.52 -2.48
C VAL A 36 31.24 14.26 -1.29
N LYS A 37 32.56 14.21 -1.53
CA LYS A 37 33.54 14.13 -0.44
C LYS A 37 33.44 15.30 0.52
N GLY A 38 33.39 16.53 0.00
CA GLY A 38 33.25 17.73 0.86
C GLY A 38 31.96 17.76 1.66
N PHE A 39 30.86 17.15 1.14
CA PHE A 39 29.62 17.02 1.86
C PHE A 39 29.69 15.93 2.97
N ILE A 40 30.36 14.81 2.67
CA ILE A 40 30.58 13.73 3.63
C ILE A 40 31.54 14.17 4.75
N ASP A 41 32.64 14.87 4.41
CA ASP A 41 33.60 15.35 5.41
C ASP A 41 32.98 16.43 6.31
N LYS A 42 32.20 17.38 5.77
CA LYS A 42 31.43 18.34 6.58
C LYS A 42 30.37 17.66 7.47
N GLY A 43 29.72 16.60 6.96
CA GLY A 43 28.77 15.81 7.75
C GLY A 43 29.48 15.08 8.89
N ARG A 44 30.68 14.55 8.67
CA ARG A 44 31.50 13.87 9.69
C ARG A 44 32.02 14.83 10.78
N ASP A 45 32.49 16.00 10.37
CA ASP A 45 32.98 16.99 11.32
C ASP A 45 31.83 17.53 12.19
N ALA A 46 30.65 17.76 11.63
CA ALA A 46 29.46 18.15 12.36
C ALA A 46 28.99 17.07 13.37
N VAL A 47 29.07 15.79 12.96
CA VAL A 47 28.74 14.66 13.85
C VAL A 47 29.81 14.45 14.92
N SER A 48 31.10 14.65 14.60
CA SER A 48 32.17 14.50 15.60
C SER A 48 32.18 15.63 16.61
N ASP A 49 31.85 16.87 16.24
CA ASP A 49 31.68 17.98 17.16
C ASP A 49 30.46 17.83 18.08
N LEU A 50 29.37 17.20 17.59
CA LEU A 50 28.25 16.83 18.44
C LEU A 50 28.57 15.68 19.38
N ALA A 51 29.34 14.68 18.92
CA ALA A 51 29.73 13.53 19.74
C ALA A 51 30.73 13.87 20.83
N ASN A 52 31.58 14.90 20.66
CA ASN A 52 32.61 15.27 21.65
C ASN A 52 32.15 16.30 22.70
N ASN A 53 30.95 16.88 22.57
CA ASN A 53 30.51 17.97 23.44
C ASN A 53 29.31 17.67 24.32
N THR A 54 28.81 16.46 24.32
CA THR A 54 27.74 16.07 25.25
C THR A 54 27.86 14.59 25.59
N GLU A 55 28.33 14.29 26.77
CA GLU A 55 27.90 13.16 27.57
C GLU A 55 26.44 13.43 28.03
N TYR A 56 25.57 13.70 27.03
CA TYR A 56 24.14 13.54 27.17
C TYR A 56 23.84 12.21 26.50
N GLU A 57 23.56 11.18 27.30
CA GLU A 57 22.64 10.13 26.88
C GLU A 57 21.38 10.89 26.43
N ALA A 58 21.29 11.15 25.14
CA ALA A 58 20.04 11.60 24.57
C ALA A 58 19.09 10.40 24.76
N GLN A 59 18.32 10.43 25.84
CA GLN A 59 17.16 9.57 25.96
C GLN A 59 16.31 9.89 24.75
N VAL A 60 16.31 9.00 23.78
CA VAL A 60 15.43 9.11 22.63
C VAL A 60 14.03 8.74 23.14
N GLU A 61 13.26 9.77 23.47
CA GLU A 61 11.85 9.60 23.79
C GLU A 61 11.05 9.50 22.50
N PHE A 62 10.34 8.40 22.32
CA PHE A 62 9.32 8.31 21.28
C PHE A 62 8.18 9.25 21.59
N THR A 63 7.72 10.01 20.62
CA THR A 63 6.52 10.82 20.75
C THR A 63 5.38 10.21 19.95
N VAL A 64 4.15 10.28 20.48
CA VAL A 64 2.93 9.88 19.79
C VAL A 64 2.84 10.52 18.40
N THR A 65 3.24 11.79 18.27
CA THR A 65 3.23 12.50 16.99
C THR A 65 4.15 11.87 15.96
N GLN A 66 5.36 11.45 16.34
CA GLN A 66 6.29 10.77 15.41
C GLN A 66 5.73 9.43 14.91
N LEU A 67 5.09 8.67 15.79
CA LEU A 67 4.43 7.42 15.42
C LEU A 67 3.19 7.67 14.55
N GLN A 68 2.42 8.71 14.84
CA GLN A 68 1.25 9.07 14.02
C GLN A 68 1.63 9.47 12.59
N GLU A 69 2.76 10.15 12.38
CA GLU A 69 3.23 10.49 11.03
C GLU A 69 3.47 9.25 10.15
N VAL A 70 3.82 8.11 10.75
CA VAL A 70 3.96 6.84 10.01
C VAL A 70 2.61 6.32 9.51
N PHE A 71 1.53 6.68 10.21
CA PHE A 71 0.16 6.24 9.93
C PHE A 71 -0.70 7.30 9.21
N GLU A 72 -0.10 8.32 8.59
CA GLU A 72 -0.85 9.34 7.82
C GLU A 72 -1.60 8.76 6.60
N ILE A 73 -1.31 7.51 6.21
CA ILE A 73 -2.09 6.78 5.22
C ILE A 73 -3.39 6.33 5.87
N SER A 74 -4.49 6.99 5.51
CA SER A 74 -5.77 6.85 6.22
C SER A 74 -6.43 5.48 6.06
N GLU A 75 -6.49 4.91 4.86
CA GLU A 75 -7.22 3.67 4.62
C GLU A 75 -6.34 2.64 3.89
N ILE A 76 -6.10 1.50 4.54
CA ILE A 76 -5.40 0.37 3.91
C ILE A 76 -6.34 -0.83 3.87
N SER A 77 -6.63 -1.31 2.66
CA SER A 77 -7.29 -2.60 2.50
C SER A 77 -6.31 -3.73 2.82
N THR A 78 -6.54 -4.41 3.93
CA THR A 78 -5.66 -5.48 4.42
C THR A 78 -6.14 -6.86 4.01
N ALA A 79 -7.38 -6.98 3.50
CA ALA A 79 -7.92 -8.20 2.93
C ALA A 79 -8.75 -7.92 1.69
N SER A 80 -8.71 -8.85 0.74
CA SER A 80 -9.57 -8.88 -0.44
C SER A 80 -10.16 -10.28 -0.58
N TYR A 81 -11.45 -10.38 -0.80
CA TYR A 81 -12.17 -11.62 -0.96
C TYR A 81 -12.90 -11.62 -2.31
N ILE A 82 -12.68 -12.67 -3.11
CA ILE A 82 -13.39 -12.88 -4.37
C ILE A 82 -14.52 -13.86 -4.09
N TYR A 83 -15.73 -13.46 -4.41
CA TYR A 83 -16.94 -14.19 -4.15
C TYR A 83 -17.68 -14.50 -5.46
N ASN A 84 -18.09 -15.77 -5.60
CA ASN A 84 -18.88 -16.23 -6.74
C ASN A 84 -20.23 -16.71 -6.21
N SER A 85 -21.32 -16.21 -6.77
CA SER A 85 -22.66 -16.56 -6.30
C SER A 85 -23.71 -16.50 -7.42
N ILE A 86 -24.89 -16.92 -7.06
CA ILE A 86 -26.10 -16.79 -7.86
C ILE A 86 -27.14 -16.02 -7.04
N ALA A 87 -27.50 -14.85 -7.52
CA ALA A 87 -28.61 -14.08 -6.97
C ALA A 87 -29.91 -14.44 -7.74
N THR A 88 -31.05 -14.40 -7.06
CA THR A 88 -32.33 -14.73 -7.64
C THR A 88 -33.30 -13.57 -7.47
N ALA A 89 -33.83 -13.09 -8.61
CA ALA A 89 -34.91 -12.12 -8.62
C ALA A 89 -36.26 -12.85 -8.59
N TYR A 90 -37.14 -12.40 -7.70
CA TYR A 90 -38.47 -12.95 -7.54
C TYR A 90 -39.54 -11.99 -8.12
N THR A 91 -40.74 -12.51 -8.33
CA THR A 91 -41.94 -11.72 -8.61
C THR A 91 -42.29 -10.85 -7.38
N GLU A 92 -43.10 -9.80 -7.57
CA GLU A 92 -43.52 -8.89 -6.49
C GLU A 92 -44.16 -9.60 -5.30
N ASP A 93 -44.85 -10.70 -5.54
CA ASP A 93 -45.43 -11.55 -4.49
C ASP A 93 -44.45 -12.54 -3.87
N GLY A 94 -43.21 -12.56 -4.34
CA GLY A 94 -42.11 -13.39 -3.81
C GLY A 94 -42.21 -14.88 -4.09
N LYS A 95 -43.16 -15.35 -4.92
CA LYS A 95 -43.44 -16.76 -5.08
C LYS A 95 -42.69 -17.45 -6.21
N GLU A 96 -42.44 -16.73 -7.29
CA GLU A 96 -41.83 -17.30 -8.49
C GLU A 96 -40.52 -16.58 -8.83
N ALA A 97 -39.49 -17.31 -9.19
CA ALA A 97 -38.26 -16.73 -9.69
C ALA A 97 -38.47 -16.14 -11.09
N ARG A 98 -38.12 -14.90 -11.29
CA ARG A 98 -38.09 -14.22 -12.58
C ARG A 98 -36.86 -14.64 -13.39
N TYR A 99 -35.70 -14.57 -12.74
CA TYR A 99 -34.41 -14.98 -13.29
C TYR A 99 -33.40 -15.27 -12.17
N HIS A 100 -32.38 -16.01 -12.53
CA HIS A 100 -31.16 -16.18 -11.75
C HIS A 100 -30.03 -15.47 -12.46
N VAL A 101 -29.14 -14.86 -11.70
CA VAL A 101 -27.94 -14.24 -12.25
C VAL A 101 -26.70 -14.75 -11.50
N TYR A 102 -25.81 -15.42 -12.24
CA TYR A 102 -24.47 -15.69 -11.74
C TYR A 102 -23.66 -14.41 -11.79
N TYR A 103 -22.81 -14.20 -10.78
CA TYR A 103 -21.91 -13.06 -10.72
C TYR A 103 -20.65 -13.39 -9.93
N GLU A 104 -19.58 -12.66 -10.26
CA GLU A 104 -18.38 -12.57 -9.45
C GLU A 104 -18.31 -11.18 -8.80
N GLY A 105 -17.88 -11.15 -7.54
CA GLY A 105 -17.69 -9.91 -6.81
C GLY A 105 -16.41 -9.91 -6.02
N THR A 106 -15.89 -8.72 -5.77
CA THR A 106 -14.70 -8.49 -4.93
C THR A 106 -15.08 -7.58 -3.78
N ILE A 107 -14.71 -7.99 -2.58
CA ILE A 107 -14.88 -7.22 -1.36
C ILE A 107 -13.51 -6.89 -0.82
N LYS A 108 -13.29 -5.63 -0.43
CA LYS A 108 -12.08 -5.19 0.24
C LYS A 108 -12.42 -4.70 1.62
N ALA A 109 -11.64 -5.13 2.59
CA ALA A 109 -11.76 -4.71 3.99
C ALA A 109 -10.40 -4.36 4.57
N GLY A 110 -10.40 -3.53 5.58
CA GLY A 110 -9.20 -3.11 6.27
C GLY A 110 -9.49 -2.21 7.45
N VAL A 111 -8.49 -1.49 7.89
CA VAL A 111 -8.59 -0.55 9.01
C VAL A 111 -8.12 0.84 8.58
N ASP A 112 -8.66 1.86 9.20
CA ASP A 112 -8.19 3.23 9.04
C ASP A 112 -7.00 3.46 9.98
N PHE A 113 -5.80 3.48 9.42
CA PHE A 113 -4.56 3.64 10.20
C PHE A 113 -4.47 4.99 10.90
N SER A 114 -5.15 6.02 10.40
CA SER A 114 -5.18 7.33 11.06
C SER A 114 -5.92 7.31 12.42
N LYS A 115 -6.71 6.27 12.68
CA LYS A 115 -7.47 6.07 13.92
C LYS A 115 -6.78 5.12 14.92
N ILE A 116 -5.56 4.71 14.66
CA ILE A 116 -4.79 3.89 15.61
C ILE A 116 -4.55 4.68 16.89
N ASP A 117 -4.95 4.12 18.02
CA ASP A 117 -4.61 4.67 19.34
C ASP A 117 -3.20 4.24 19.75
N ILE A 118 -2.38 5.22 20.11
CA ILE A 118 -0.96 5.02 20.43
C ILE A 118 -0.70 5.38 21.89
N GLN A 119 -0.20 4.43 22.64
CA GLN A 119 0.16 4.61 24.04
C GLN A 119 1.63 4.21 24.24
N ILE A 120 2.41 5.10 24.85
CA ILE A 120 3.84 4.89 25.15
C ILE A 120 4.02 4.87 26.64
N ASP A 121 4.63 3.81 27.16
CA ASP A 121 5.08 3.68 28.54
C ASP A 121 6.61 3.64 28.54
N ASP A 122 7.23 4.80 28.82
CA ASP A 122 8.68 4.95 28.84
C ASP A 122 9.33 4.23 30.03
N ALA A 123 8.58 4.03 31.12
CA ALA A 123 9.10 3.34 32.29
C ALA A 123 9.24 1.84 32.07
N GLU A 124 8.26 1.25 31.39
CA GLU A 124 8.25 -0.18 31.05
C GLU A 124 8.82 -0.46 29.65
N LYS A 125 9.19 0.59 28.89
CA LYS A 125 9.67 0.50 27.53
C LYS A 125 8.69 -0.23 26.59
N VAL A 126 7.40 0.13 26.65
CA VAL A 126 6.34 -0.49 25.88
C VAL A 126 5.58 0.53 25.05
N ILE A 127 5.43 0.23 23.76
CA ILE A 127 4.55 0.96 22.84
C ILE A 127 3.35 0.07 22.53
N THR A 128 2.16 0.53 22.90
CA THR A 128 0.92 -0.17 22.60
C THR A 128 0.15 0.55 21.48
N LEU A 129 -0.13 -0.18 20.41
CA LEU A 129 -0.91 0.28 19.27
C LEU A 129 -2.25 -0.46 19.25
N THR A 130 -3.36 0.27 19.41
CA THR A 130 -4.70 -0.32 19.34
C THR A 130 -5.33 0.02 18.01
N LEU A 131 -5.61 -1.00 17.18
CA LEU A 131 -6.24 -0.82 15.89
C LEU A 131 -7.73 -0.53 16.05
N PRO A 132 -8.32 0.30 15.16
CA PRO A 132 -9.76 0.44 15.06
C PRO A 132 -10.41 -0.85 14.54
N GLU A 133 -11.74 -0.87 14.54
CA GLU A 133 -12.49 -1.98 13.95
C GLU A 133 -12.25 -2.06 12.43
N VAL A 134 -12.35 -3.28 11.89
CA VAL A 134 -12.28 -3.52 10.45
C VAL A 134 -13.55 -3.00 9.79
N GLU A 135 -13.37 -2.23 8.73
CA GLU A 135 -14.46 -1.70 7.91
C GLU A 135 -14.38 -2.27 6.48
N ILE A 136 -15.52 -2.37 5.83
CA ILE A 136 -15.58 -2.67 4.40
C ILE A 136 -15.30 -1.38 3.64
N HIS A 137 -14.22 -1.39 2.83
CA HIS A 137 -13.81 -0.24 2.04
C HIS A 137 -14.47 -0.24 0.66
N ASP A 138 -14.70 -1.43 0.09
CA ASP A 138 -15.17 -1.54 -1.29
C ASP A 138 -15.94 -2.84 -1.52
N ILE A 139 -17.05 -2.75 -2.24
CA ILE A 139 -17.85 -3.88 -2.71
C ILE A 139 -18.05 -3.69 -4.21
N ILE A 140 -17.48 -4.55 -5.01
CA ILE A 140 -17.48 -4.46 -6.47
C ILE A 140 -18.12 -5.72 -7.02
N VAL A 141 -19.20 -5.58 -7.79
CA VAL A 141 -19.74 -6.63 -8.64
C VAL A 141 -19.11 -6.48 -10.03
N ASP A 142 -18.47 -7.53 -10.52
CA ASP A 142 -17.90 -7.51 -11.87
C ASP A 142 -19.02 -7.70 -12.90
N SER A 143 -19.44 -6.61 -13.50
CA SER A 143 -20.52 -6.62 -14.50
C SER A 143 -20.18 -7.45 -15.75
N SER A 144 -18.91 -7.73 -16.00
CA SER A 144 -18.49 -8.56 -17.15
C SER A 144 -18.73 -10.05 -16.93
N THR A 145 -18.95 -10.47 -15.68
CA THR A 145 -19.19 -11.87 -15.30
C THR A 145 -20.66 -12.22 -15.17
N LEU A 146 -21.55 -11.23 -15.30
CA LEU A 146 -22.98 -11.46 -15.15
C LEU A 146 -23.51 -12.42 -16.23
N ASP A 147 -24.02 -13.57 -15.80
CA ASP A 147 -24.65 -14.57 -16.66
C ASP A 147 -26.07 -14.85 -16.17
N TYR A 148 -27.02 -14.81 -17.10
CA TYR A 148 -28.46 -14.77 -16.81
C TYR A 148 -29.16 -16.04 -17.22
N ILE A 149 -30.00 -16.58 -16.34
CA ILE A 149 -30.94 -17.65 -16.64
C ILE A 149 -32.36 -17.14 -16.38
N PHE A 150 -33.07 -16.77 -17.42
CA PHE A 150 -34.46 -16.30 -17.31
C PHE A 150 -35.42 -17.48 -17.21
N SER A 151 -36.41 -17.39 -16.32
CA SER A 151 -37.47 -18.39 -16.21
C SER A 151 -38.51 -18.28 -17.32
N ASP A 152 -38.63 -17.08 -17.91
CA ASP A 152 -39.51 -16.78 -19.03
C ASP A 152 -38.90 -15.62 -19.84
N GLU A 153 -38.97 -15.66 -21.18
CA GLU A 153 -38.39 -14.65 -22.07
C GLU A 153 -38.94 -13.24 -21.82
N LYS A 154 -40.16 -13.11 -21.28
CA LYS A 154 -40.72 -11.80 -20.91
C LYS A 154 -39.90 -11.03 -19.88
N TYR A 155 -39.02 -11.71 -19.12
CA TYR A 155 -38.14 -11.09 -18.12
C TYR A 155 -36.80 -10.66 -18.70
N ASN A 156 -36.47 -11.05 -19.90
CA ASN A 156 -35.27 -10.64 -20.62
C ASN A 156 -35.43 -9.22 -21.16
N THR A 157 -35.28 -8.23 -20.28
CA THR A 157 -35.46 -6.80 -20.59
C THR A 157 -34.27 -5.99 -20.11
N GLU A 158 -34.06 -4.83 -20.73
CA GLU A 158 -32.99 -3.87 -20.29
C GLU A 158 -33.14 -3.49 -18.83
N THR A 159 -34.36 -3.25 -18.36
CA THR A 159 -34.66 -2.92 -16.95
C THR A 159 -34.31 -4.10 -16.04
N GLY A 160 -34.59 -5.33 -16.42
CA GLY A 160 -34.24 -6.52 -15.67
C GLY A 160 -32.71 -6.67 -15.49
N MET A 161 -31.93 -6.36 -16.53
CA MET A 161 -30.48 -6.39 -16.46
C MET A 161 -29.90 -5.30 -15.55
N GLN A 162 -30.51 -4.09 -15.53
CA GLN A 162 -30.11 -3.02 -14.59
C GLN A 162 -30.44 -3.39 -13.13
N GLU A 163 -31.60 -3.98 -12.88
CA GLU A 163 -32.01 -4.47 -11.56
C GLU A 163 -31.08 -5.59 -11.07
N ALA A 164 -30.55 -6.41 -11.96
CA ALA A 164 -29.69 -7.53 -11.62
C ALA A 164 -28.38 -7.10 -10.95
N TYR A 165 -27.77 -5.99 -11.38
CA TYR A 165 -26.57 -5.46 -10.74
C TYR A 165 -26.83 -5.10 -9.26
N SER A 166 -27.92 -4.37 -9.00
CA SER A 166 -28.32 -4.04 -7.61
C SER A 166 -28.60 -5.28 -6.79
N LEU A 167 -29.28 -6.27 -7.39
CA LEU A 167 -29.58 -7.53 -6.73
C LEU A 167 -28.30 -8.30 -6.35
N CYS A 168 -27.31 -8.34 -7.23
CA CYS A 168 -26.02 -8.98 -6.95
C CYS A 168 -25.24 -8.22 -5.87
N TYR A 169 -25.27 -6.89 -5.91
CA TYR A 169 -24.65 -6.04 -4.89
C TYR A 169 -25.26 -6.26 -3.50
N ASP A 170 -26.58 -6.30 -3.42
CA ASP A 170 -27.31 -6.52 -2.17
C ASP A 170 -27.06 -7.95 -1.63
N ASP A 171 -27.05 -8.97 -2.50
CA ASP A 171 -26.70 -10.35 -2.13
C ASP A 171 -25.29 -10.45 -1.59
N LEU A 172 -24.31 -9.81 -2.24
CA LEU A 172 -22.92 -9.78 -1.83
C LEU A 172 -22.74 -9.07 -0.48
N THR A 173 -23.39 -7.92 -0.33
CA THR A 173 -23.38 -7.13 0.92
C THR A 173 -23.95 -7.93 2.09
N SER A 174 -25.11 -8.56 1.90
CA SER A 174 -25.75 -9.35 2.94
C SER A 174 -24.93 -10.58 3.37
N LYS A 175 -24.18 -11.16 2.45
CA LYS A 175 -23.32 -12.32 2.74
C LYS A 175 -22.09 -11.92 3.53
N ILE A 176 -21.43 -10.82 3.15
CA ILE A 176 -20.21 -10.41 3.83
C ILE A 176 -20.45 -9.94 5.26
N GLU A 177 -21.60 -9.35 5.56
CA GLU A 177 -21.94 -8.92 6.92
C GLU A 177 -21.88 -10.07 7.94
N ASN A 178 -22.07 -11.31 7.49
CA ASN A 178 -22.07 -12.50 8.33
C ASN A 178 -20.76 -13.30 8.27
N GLU A 179 -19.77 -12.86 7.46
CA GLU A 179 -18.53 -13.61 7.20
C GLU A 179 -17.44 -13.26 8.20
N LYS A 180 -17.60 -13.74 9.46
CA LYS A 180 -16.66 -13.43 10.56
C LYS A 180 -15.20 -13.75 10.25
N GLN A 181 -14.93 -14.84 9.52
CA GLN A 181 -13.57 -15.25 9.20
C GLN A 181 -12.86 -14.22 8.30
N PHE A 182 -13.63 -13.55 7.44
CA PHE A 182 -13.08 -12.49 6.59
C PHE A 182 -12.64 -11.28 7.43
N TYR A 183 -13.45 -10.84 8.38
CA TYR A 183 -13.10 -9.74 9.27
C TYR A 183 -11.91 -10.09 10.17
N GLU A 184 -11.86 -11.32 10.71
CA GLU A 184 -10.71 -11.81 11.49
C GLU A 184 -9.42 -11.83 10.65
N MET A 185 -9.50 -12.29 9.41
CA MET A 185 -8.37 -12.28 8.49
C MET A 185 -7.91 -10.86 8.18
N ALA A 186 -8.84 -9.94 7.90
CA ALA A 186 -8.52 -8.54 7.66
C ALA A 186 -7.85 -7.89 8.88
N LYS A 187 -8.34 -8.16 10.08
CA LYS A 187 -7.75 -7.68 11.34
C LYS A 187 -6.34 -8.22 11.53
N ASN A 188 -6.13 -9.52 11.38
CA ASN A 188 -4.82 -10.14 11.55
C ASN A 188 -3.80 -9.58 10.53
N ASN A 189 -4.22 -9.39 9.29
CA ASN A 189 -3.37 -8.78 8.27
C ASN A 189 -3.05 -7.32 8.60
N ALA A 190 -3.99 -6.57 9.18
CA ALA A 190 -3.75 -5.20 9.65
C ALA A 190 -2.71 -5.18 10.78
N VAL A 191 -2.84 -6.07 11.78
CA VAL A 191 -1.85 -6.23 12.87
C VAL A 191 -0.47 -6.47 12.29
N HIS A 192 -0.32 -7.49 11.42
CA HIS A 192 0.97 -7.80 10.81
C HIS A 192 1.53 -6.66 9.96
N SER A 193 0.66 -5.89 9.28
CA SER A 193 1.08 -4.73 8.49
C SER A 193 1.63 -3.62 9.38
N VAL A 194 0.96 -3.33 10.49
CA VAL A 194 1.41 -2.35 11.47
C VAL A 194 2.71 -2.80 12.15
N GLU A 195 2.80 -4.06 12.57
CA GLU A 195 4.04 -4.62 13.13
C GLU A 195 5.20 -4.49 12.14
N ALA A 196 5.01 -4.87 10.88
CA ALA A 196 6.04 -4.79 9.85
C ALA A 196 6.51 -3.35 9.56
N LEU A 197 5.66 -2.37 9.75
CA LEU A 197 6.01 -0.95 9.59
C LEU A 197 6.75 -0.38 10.80
N ILE A 198 6.29 -0.69 12.00
CA ILE A 198 6.72 0.00 13.23
C ILE A 198 7.88 -0.71 13.92
N VAL A 199 7.87 -2.04 14.02
CA VAL A 199 8.89 -2.77 14.79
C VAL A 199 10.31 -2.47 14.31
N PRO A 200 10.63 -2.53 12.98
CA PRO A 200 11.98 -2.24 12.52
C PRO A 200 12.42 -0.79 12.78
N TRP A 201 11.47 0.14 12.77
CA TRP A 201 11.77 1.54 13.05
C TRP A 201 12.02 1.77 14.54
N VAL A 202 11.23 1.16 15.42
CA VAL A 202 11.41 1.25 16.88
C VAL A 202 12.73 0.61 17.28
N GLU A 203 13.04 -0.59 16.82
CA GLU A 203 14.30 -1.30 17.09
C GLU A 203 15.54 -0.51 16.61
N GLN A 204 15.43 0.24 15.52
CA GLN A 204 16.53 1.07 15.03
C GLN A 204 16.78 2.29 15.94
N VAL A 205 15.75 2.79 16.61
CA VAL A 205 15.82 4.00 17.46
C VAL A 205 16.20 3.62 18.90
N ASP A 206 15.54 2.62 19.46
CA ASP A 206 15.80 2.07 20.80
C ASP A 206 15.29 0.62 20.86
N ASP A 207 16.18 -0.35 20.89
CA ASP A 207 15.92 -1.79 20.87
C ASP A 207 15.41 -2.36 22.21
N GLU A 208 15.38 -1.54 23.25
CA GLU A 208 14.77 -1.91 24.54
C GLU A 208 13.24 -1.83 24.52
N TYR A 209 12.63 -1.06 23.57
CA TYR A 209 11.19 -0.95 23.48
C TYR A 209 10.54 -2.18 22.85
N VAL A 210 9.45 -2.61 23.45
CA VAL A 210 8.59 -3.68 22.95
C VAL A 210 7.32 -3.07 22.34
N VAL A 211 7.03 -3.41 21.10
CA VAL A 211 5.80 -2.98 20.40
C VAL A 211 4.74 -4.05 20.58
N ILE A 212 3.55 -3.65 21.04
CA ILE A 212 2.37 -4.50 21.18
C ILE A 212 1.27 -3.94 20.29
N VAL A 213 0.82 -4.72 19.32
CA VAL A 213 -0.31 -4.37 18.42
C VAL A 213 -1.52 -5.22 18.78
N LYS A 214 -2.72 -4.60 18.95
CA LYS A 214 -3.94 -5.30 19.35
C LYS A 214 -5.23 -4.69 18.79
#